data_a00b84f5fc8d8580c68b283678d3dd3e
#
_entry.id   a00b84f5fc8d8580c68b283678d3dd3e
#
_cell.length_a   1.000
_cell.length_b   1.000
_cell.length_c   1.000
_cell.angle_alpha   90.00
_cell.angle_beta   90.00
_cell.angle_gamma   90.00
#
_symmetry.space_group_name_H-M   'P 1'
#
loop_
_entity.id
_entity.type
_entity.pdbx_description
1 polymer ?
#
loop_
_entity_poly.entity_id
_entity_poly.type
_entity_poly.pdbx_seq_one_letter_code
_entity_poly.pdbx_strand_id
1 'polypeptide(L)'
;ALFDQQALPLESFRNGKLNKISPDFFNYFSEEQFNNPDFPYAKFTQDTLVRWSPTINLSTFEEIHVPASAIWMPYFYDSESGELPIMQPISTGLSAHCSLVEATLGGLLEVVERDSFSLTWQGCLSHPKIIIETLSDANYELVQRIEAAGHEVHLLNATTELGIPVILGVAFHERYPSPPFVVSAAAELNPEVAVRKALEELVH
;
A
#
# COMPACT_ATOMS: atom_id res chain seq x y z
N ALA A 1 13.15 -2.84 -22.89
CA ALA A 1 12.65 -1.52 -23.29
C ALA A 1 12.05 -0.88 -22.05
N LEU A 2 12.43 0.37 -21.74
CA LEU A 2 11.76 1.16 -20.70
C LEU A 2 10.35 1.42 -21.21
N PHE A 3 9.37 1.28 -20.32
CA PHE A 3 7.98 1.59 -20.63
C PHE A 3 7.84 3.08 -20.93
N ASP A 4 7.25 3.41 -22.08
CA ASP A 4 7.01 4.78 -22.48
C ASP A 4 5.66 5.26 -21.94
N GLN A 5 5.68 5.98 -20.85
CA GLN A 5 4.47 6.54 -20.21
C GLN A 5 3.76 7.54 -21.13
N GLN A 6 4.49 8.23 -22.01
CA GLN A 6 3.91 9.22 -22.92
C GLN A 6 3.10 8.57 -24.06
N ALA A 7 3.31 7.28 -24.32
CA ALA A 7 2.52 6.53 -25.28
C ALA A 7 1.11 6.19 -24.78
N LEU A 8 0.84 6.34 -23.48
CA LEU A 8 -0.50 6.13 -22.91
C LEU A 8 -1.49 7.22 -23.37
N PRO A 9 -2.77 6.86 -23.62
CA PRO A 9 -3.78 7.83 -24.01
C PRO A 9 -3.98 8.92 -22.94
N LEU A 10 -3.91 10.17 -23.36
CA LEU A 10 -4.16 11.36 -22.55
C LEU A 10 -5.55 11.90 -22.87
N GLU A 11 -6.49 11.76 -21.97
CA GLU A 11 -7.86 12.23 -22.15
C GLU A 11 -8.57 12.44 -20.80
N SER A 12 -9.71 13.13 -20.81
CA SER A 12 -10.55 13.20 -19.62
C SER A 12 -11.47 11.97 -19.50
N PHE A 13 -12.05 11.75 -18.32
CA PHE A 13 -13.04 10.68 -18.14
C PHE A 13 -14.23 10.83 -19.11
N ARG A 14 -14.71 12.07 -19.27
CA ARG A 14 -15.88 12.41 -20.10
C ARG A 14 -15.64 12.19 -21.60
N ASN A 15 -14.43 12.40 -22.06
CA ASN A 15 -14.05 12.29 -23.45
C ASN A 15 -13.31 10.98 -23.73
N GLY A 16 -13.46 10.48 -24.95
CA GLY A 16 -12.80 9.26 -25.42
C GLY A 16 -13.71 8.03 -25.36
N LYS A 17 -13.19 6.92 -25.87
CA LYS A 17 -13.94 5.65 -26.06
C LYS A 17 -13.50 4.54 -25.09
N LEU A 18 -12.51 4.80 -24.25
CA LEU A 18 -11.99 3.82 -23.31
C LEU A 18 -13.02 3.52 -22.22
N ASN A 19 -13.07 2.26 -21.79
CA ASN A 19 -13.77 1.88 -20.57
C ASN A 19 -12.92 2.32 -19.38
N LYS A 20 -13.34 3.33 -18.62
CA LYS A 20 -12.55 3.99 -17.57
C LYS A 20 -13.25 3.86 -16.23
N ILE A 21 -12.46 3.75 -15.18
CA ILE A 21 -12.98 3.89 -13.82
C ILE A 21 -13.40 5.34 -13.54
N SER A 22 -14.55 5.53 -12.88
CA SER A 22 -15.03 6.89 -12.55
C SER A 22 -14.10 7.58 -11.55
N PRO A 23 -13.83 8.89 -11.74
CA PRO A 23 -13.15 9.72 -10.73
C PRO A 23 -13.77 9.67 -9.34
N ASP A 24 -15.06 9.37 -9.23
CA ASP A 24 -15.79 9.30 -7.96
C ASP A 24 -15.28 8.15 -7.04
N PHE A 25 -14.53 7.20 -7.58
CA PHE A 25 -13.85 6.16 -6.78
C PHE A 25 -12.57 6.64 -6.11
N PHE A 26 -12.09 7.85 -6.44
CA PHE A 26 -10.81 8.38 -5.96
C PHE A 26 -11.02 9.62 -5.08
N ASN A 27 -10.96 9.44 -3.76
CA ASN A 27 -11.01 10.53 -2.79
C ASN A 27 -9.63 10.67 -2.12
N TYR A 28 -8.65 11.19 -2.87
CA TYR A 28 -7.28 11.29 -2.38
C TYR A 28 -7.08 12.36 -1.32
N PHE A 29 -7.78 13.50 -1.43
CA PHE A 29 -7.52 14.68 -0.63
C PHE A 29 -8.82 15.40 -0.25
N SER A 30 -8.79 16.15 0.87
CA SER A 30 -9.92 16.92 1.34
C SER A 30 -10.10 18.22 0.55
N GLU A 31 -11.29 18.81 0.63
CA GLU A 31 -11.55 20.14 0.05
C GLU A 31 -10.65 21.22 0.67
N GLU A 32 -10.29 21.08 1.95
CA GLU A 32 -9.37 22.01 2.62
C GLU A 32 -7.98 21.97 1.98
N GLN A 33 -7.48 20.78 1.64
CA GLN A 33 -6.20 20.60 0.94
C GLN A 33 -6.24 21.24 -0.45
N PHE A 34 -7.31 21.02 -1.22
CA PHE A 34 -7.46 21.62 -2.56
C PHE A 34 -7.60 23.15 -2.52
N ASN A 35 -8.09 23.74 -1.42
CA ASN A 35 -8.18 25.18 -1.26
C ASN A 35 -6.85 25.84 -0.84
N ASN A 36 -5.83 25.06 -0.51
CA ASN A 36 -4.50 25.59 -0.23
C ASN A 36 -3.79 25.93 -1.54
N PRO A 37 -3.34 27.19 -1.76
CA PRO A 37 -2.67 27.62 -3.00
C PRO A 37 -1.38 26.86 -3.30
N ASP A 38 -0.71 26.36 -2.25
CA ASP A 38 0.56 25.62 -2.38
C ASP A 38 0.36 24.10 -2.52
N PHE A 39 -0.90 23.64 -2.62
CA PHE A 39 -1.18 22.22 -2.75
C PHE A 39 -0.85 21.71 -4.17
N PRO A 40 0.01 20.69 -4.33
CA PRO A 40 0.59 20.34 -5.62
C PRO A 40 -0.33 19.52 -6.53
N TYR A 41 -1.48 19.04 -6.04
CA TYR A 41 -2.35 18.15 -6.78
C TYR A 41 -3.67 18.81 -7.19
N ALA A 42 -4.10 18.49 -8.40
CA ALA A 42 -5.40 18.90 -8.92
C ALA A 42 -6.51 17.93 -8.47
N LYS A 43 -7.72 18.44 -8.29
CA LYS A 43 -8.88 17.60 -8.02
C LYS A 43 -9.16 16.72 -9.24
N PHE A 44 -9.25 15.41 -9.01
CA PHE A 44 -9.60 14.47 -10.07
C PHE A 44 -11.11 14.51 -10.33
N THR A 45 -11.48 15.04 -11.48
CA THR A 45 -12.88 15.23 -11.92
C THR A 45 -13.10 14.54 -13.26
N GLN A 46 -14.34 14.54 -13.73
CA GLN A 46 -14.69 14.01 -15.05
C GLN A 46 -14.01 14.74 -16.22
N ASP A 47 -13.57 15.98 -16.01
CA ASP A 47 -12.95 16.82 -17.04
C ASP A 47 -11.43 16.94 -16.89
N THR A 48 -10.85 16.35 -15.82
CA THR A 48 -9.39 16.35 -15.56
C THR A 48 -8.66 15.51 -16.60
N LEU A 49 -7.64 16.09 -17.23
CA LEU A 49 -6.77 15.40 -18.18
C LEU A 49 -5.75 14.56 -17.44
N VAL A 50 -5.77 13.24 -17.66
CA VAL A 50 -4.81 12.28 -17.13
C VAL A 50 -4.48 11.22 -18.18
N ARG A 51 -3.34 10.56 -18.04
CA ARG A 51 -3.04 9.38 -18.85
C ARG A 51 -3.70 8.16 -18.25
N TRP A 52 -4.22 7.30 -19.11
CA TRP A 52 -4.96 6.10 -18.74
C TRP A 52 -4.15 4.85 -19.05
N SER A 53 -4.03 3.97 -18.07
CA SER A 53 -3.36 2.67 -18.21
C SER A 53 -4.40 1.55 -18.26
N PRO A 54 -4.29 0.60 -19.21
CA PRO A 54 -5.15 -0.57 -19.23
C PRO A 54 -4.86 -1.49 -18.04
N THR A 55 -5.90 -2.02 -17.43
CA THR A 55 -5.89 -2.95 -16.32
C THR A 55 -6.99 -3.97 -16.48
N ILE A 56 -7.01 -5.00 -15.65
CA ILE A 56 -8.06 -6.01 -15.62
C ILE A 56 -8.83 -5.90 -14.30
N ASN A 57 -10.13 -5.75 -14.37
CA ASN A 57 -11.00 -5.86 -13.21
C ASN A 57 -11.03 -7.34 -12.76
N LEU A 58 -10.54 -7.62 -11.56
CA LEU A 58 -10.41 -8.98 -11.04
C LEU A 58 -11.76 -9.68 -10.77
N SER A 59 -12.85 -8.92 -10.64
CA SER A 59 -14.19 -9.49 -10.43
C SER A 59 -14.90 -9.87 -11.73
N THR A 60 -14.71 -9.07 -12.78
CA THR A 60 -15.40 -9.28 -14.08
C THR A 60 -14.48 -9.84 -15.16
N PHE A 61 -13.16 -9.78 -14.97
CA PHE A 61 -12.12 -10.09 -15.94
C PHE A 61 -12.17 -9.23 -17.22
N GLU A 62 -12.86 -8.09 -17.15
CA GLU A 62 -12.93 -7.14 -18.24
C GLU A 62 -11.80 -6.11 -18.16
N GLU A 63 -11.38 -5.62 -19.32
CA GLU A 63 -10.43 -4.52 -19.37
C GLU A 63 -11.10 -3.22 -18.91
N ILE A 64 -10.44 -2.54 -18.00
CA ILE A 64 -10.80 -1.21 -17.51
C ILE A 64 -9.55 -0.34 -17.45
N HIS A 65 -9.67 0.94 -17.74
CA HIS A 65 -8.57 1.88 -17.67
C HIS A 65 -8.62 2.67 -16.37
N VAL A 66 -7.46 2.79 -15.72
CA VAL A 66 -7.28 3.60 -14.51
C VAL A 66 -6.23 4.68 -14.76
N PRO A 67 -6.20 5.77 -13.96
CA PRO A 67 -5.14 6.77 -14.08
C PRO A 67 -3.75 6.13 -13.98
N ALA A 68 -2.89 6.43 -14.94
CA ALA A 68 -1.57 5.82 -15.04
C ALA A 68 -0.69 6.08 -13.81
N SER A 69 -0.89 7.24 -13.17
CA SER A 69 -0.20 7.60 -11.91
C SER A 69 -0.53 6.69 -10.72
N ALA A 70 -1.65 5.94 -10.78
CA ALA A 70 -2.02 4.96 -9.77
C ALA A 70 -1.38 3.57 -10.01
N ILE A 71 -0.75 3.34 -11.18
CA ILE A 71 -0.24 2.04 -11.61
C ILE A 71 1.28 2.04 -11.71
N TRP A 72 1.86 3.11 -12.26
CA TRP A 72 3.27 3.14 -12.60
C TRP A 72 4.09 3.86 -11.55
N MET A 73 5.18 3.24 -11.13
CA MET A 73 6.16 3.85 -10.22
C MET A 73 7.59 3.54 -10.68
N PRO A 74 8.41 4.58 -10.94
CA PRO A 74 8.06 6.00 -10.88
C PRO A 74 7.11 6.43 -12.00
N TYR A 75 6.28 7.45 -11.74
CA TYR A 75 5.46 8.11 -12.73
C TYR A 75 5.79 9.60 -12.75
N PHE A 76 5.97 10.16 -13.94
CA PHE A 76 6.30 11.57 -14.13
C PHE A 76 5.21 12.25 -14.95
N TYR A 77 4.51 13.18 -14.33
CA TYR A 77 3.48 13.96 -15.00
C TYR A 77 4.10 14.86 -16.08
N ASP A 78 3.46 14.90 -17.24
CA ASP A 78 3.87 15.72 -18.38
C ASP A 78 3.01 16.98 -18.44
N SER A 79 3.47 18.02 -17.76
CA SER A 79 2.77 19.32 -17.73
C SER A 79 2.71 20.03 -19.10
N GLU A 80 3.64 19.72 -20.02
CA GLU A 80 3.63 20.32 -21.36
C GLU A 80 2.47 19.80 -22.21
N SER A 81 2.01 18.56 -21.95
CA SER A 81 0.84 17.97 -22.61
C SER A 81 -0.49 18.43 -22.02
N GLY A 82 -0.46 19.16 -20.90
CA GLY A 82 -1.66 19.57 -20.14
C GLY A 82 -2.15 18.50 -19.16
N GLU A 83 -1.39 17.43 -18.94
CA GLU A 83 -1.65 16.44 -17.91
C GLU A 83 -1.58 17.09 -16.53
N LEU A 84 -2.57 16.79 -15.67
CA LEU A 84 -2.62 17.34 -14.31
C LEU A 84 -2.17 16.28 -13.29
N PRO A 85 -1.33 16.67 -12.32
CA PRO A 85 -1.00 15.80 -11.20
C PRO A 85 -2.21 15.64 -10.28
N ILE A 86 -2.70 14.40 -10.12
CA ILE A 86 -3.87 14.10 -9.28
C ILE A 86 -3.50 13.40 -7.98
N MET A 87 -2.32 12.81 -7.90
CA MET A 87 -1.82 12.09 -6.73
C MET A 87 -0.31 11.92 -6.80
N GLN A 88 0.29 11.63 -5.66
CA GLN A 88 1.65 11.11 -5.66
C GLN A 88 1.63 9.62 -6.02
N PRO A 89 2.40 9.16 -7.00
CA PRO A 89 2.57 7.74 -7.27
C PRO A 89 3.17 7.02 -6.06
N ILE A 90 2.59 5.89 -5.69
CA ILE A 90 3.03 5.06 -4.56
C ILE A 90 3.19 3.61 -5.01
N SER A 91 3.98 2.83 -4.28
CA SER A 91 4.25 1.42 -4.61
C SER A 91 3.19 0.45 -4.08
N THR A 92 2.23 0.91 -3.28
CA THR A 92 1.20 0.04 -2.68
C THR A 92 0.48 -0.79 -3.74
N GLY A 93 0.49 -2.11 -3.56
CA GLY A 93 -0.10 -3.08 -4.48
C GLY A 93 0.82 -3.51 -5.63
N LEU A 94 2.04 -2.97 -5.74
CA LEU A 94 3.03 -3.46 -6.69
C LEU A 94 3.66 -4.75 -6.17
N SER A 95 3.63 -5.79 -6.99
CA SER A 95 4.18 -7.09 -6.63
C SER A 95 4.83 -7.77 -7.82
N ALA A 96 5.81 -8.61 -7.56
CA ALA A 96 6.47 -9.44 -8.55
C ALA A 96 6.59 -10.88 -8.06
N HIS A 97 6.25 -11.83 -8.91
CA HIS A 97 6.38 -13.25 -8.64
C HIS A 97 6.62 -14.04 -9.94
N CYS A 98 6.93 -15.33 -9.83
CA CYS A 98 7.13 -16.22 -10.98
C CYS A 98 5.83 -16.52 -11.75
N SER A 99 4.67 -16.32 -11.14
CA SER A 99 3.37 -16.43 -11.80
C SER A 99 2.52 -15.17 -11.56
N LEU A 100 1.66 -14.86 -12.53
CA LEU A 100 0.74 -13.71 -12.41
C LEU A 100 -0.23 -13.86 -11.24
N VAL A 101 -0.69 -15.06 -10.96
CA VAL A 101 -1.62 -15.33 -9.84
C VAL A 101 -0.98 -14.98 -8.49
N GLU A 102 0.25 -15.46 -8.28
CA GLU A 102 0.99 -15.18 -7.04
C GLU A 102 1.40 -13.70 -6.93
N ALA A 103 1.78 -13.06 -8.05
CA ALA A 103 2.00 -11.62 -8.07
C ALA A 103 0.72 -10.85 -7.72
N THR A 104 -0.43 -11.24 -8.29
CA THR A 104 -1.72 -10.61 -7.98
C THR A 104 -2.09 -10.78 -6.51
N LEU A 105 -1.91 -11.99 -5.96
CA LEU A 105 -2.15 -12.25 -4.54
C LEU A 105 -1.24 -11.40 -3.65
N GLY A 106 0.05 -11.31 -3.97
CA GLY A 106 1.00 -10.49 -3.23
C GLY A 106 0.61 -9.00 -3.22
N GLY A 107 0.22 -8.46 -4.38
CA GLY A 107 -0.26 -7.09 -4.48
C GLY A 107 -1.54 -6.83 -3.69
N LEU A 108 -2.50 -7.78 -3.70
CA LEU A 108 -3.72 -7.68 -2.89
C LEU A 108 -3.43 -7.73 -1.39
N LEU A 109 -2.53 -8.61 -0.96
CA LEU A 109 -2.13 -8.70 0.45
C LEU A 109 -1.45 -7.41 0.91
N GLU A 110 -0.58 -6.81 0.10
CA GLU A 110 0.02 -5.51 0.43
C GLU A 110 -1.03 -4.39 0.55
N VAL A 111 -2.04 -4.36 -0.32
CA VAL A 111 -3.15 -3.38 -0.18
C VAL A 111 -3.89 -3.56 1.15
N VAL A 112 -4.19 -4.80 1.54
CA VAL A 112 -4.85 -5.11 2.84
C VAL A 112 -3.96 -4.71 4.02
N GLU A 113 -2.67 -4.98 3.94
CA GLU A 113 -1.68 -4.58 4.95
C GLU A 113 -1.65 -3.06 5.13
N ARG A 114 -1.52 -2.34 4.01
CA ARG A 114 -1.44 -0.87 4.01
C ARG A 114 -2.74 -0.21 4.47
N ASP A 115 -3.88 -0.78 4.13
CA ASP A 115 -5.18 -0.34 4.63
C ASP A 115 -5.25 -0.47 6.16
N SER A 116 -4.96 -1.66 6.69
CA SER A 116 -4.95 -1.91 8.13
C SER A 116 -3.95 -1.03 8.88
N PHE A 117 -2.73 -0.88 8.34
CA PHE A 117 -1.72 -0.01 8.92
C PHE A 117 -2.18 1.46 8.95
N SER A 118 -2.74 1.96 7.85
CA SER A 118 -3.22 3.35 7.75
C SER A 118 -4.37 3.63 8.69
N LEU A 119 -5.34 2.71 8.79
CA LEU A 119 -6.44 2.80 9.75
C LEU A 119 -5.93 2.84 11.19
N THR A 120 -4.98 1.95 11.52
CA THR A 120 -4.36 1.88 12.85
C THR A 120 -3.64 3.17 13.20
N TRP A 121 -2.79 3.65 12.30
CA TRP A 121 -1.93 4.81 12.55
C TRP A 121 -2.71 6.11 12.61
N GLN A 122 -3.57 6.37 11.62
CA GLN A 122 -4.34 7.61 11.54
C GLN A 122 -5.51 7.63 12.52
N GLY A 123 -6.12 6.47 12.77
CA GLY A 123 -7.21 6.33 13.74
C GLY A 123 -6.75 6.18 15.18
N CYS A 124 -5.44 6.09 15.44
CA CYS A 124 -4.87 5.79 16.76
C CYS A 124 -5.55 4.57 17.41
N LEU A 125 -5.75 3.51 16.62
CA LEU A 125 -6.49 2.32 17.05
C LEU A 125 -5.62 1.45 17.98
N SER A 126 -6.27 0.88 18.98
CA SER A 126 -5.67 -0.14 19.85
C SER A 126 -6.02 -1.54 19.34
N HIS A 127 -5.03 -2.41 19.25
CA HIS A 127 -5.19 -3.80 18.80
C HIS A 127 -4.86 -4.81 19.90
N PRO A 128 -5.47 -6.00 19.87
CA PRO A 128 -5.10 -7.09 20.76
C PRO A 128 -3.64 -7.47 20.60
N LYS A 129 -2.94 -7.60 21.73
CA LYS A 129 -1.56 -8.10 21.76
C LYS A 129 -1.54 -9.61 21.54
N ILE A 130 -0.65 -10.08 20.69
CA ILE A 130 -0.40 -11.51 20.50
C ILE A 130 0.51 -12.00 21.62
N ILE A 131 0.14 -13.14 22.21
CA ILE A 131 0.91 -13.78 23.27
C ILE A 131 2.09 -14.51 22.61
N ILE A 132 3.30 -14.08 22.87
CA ILE A 132 4.51 -14.56 22.21
C ILE A 132 4.70 -16.07 22.42
N GLU A 133 4.36 -16.59 23.61
CA GLU A 133 4.47 -18.02 23.95
C GLU A 133 3.51 -18.93 23.16
N THR A 134 2.57 -18.36 22.44
CA THR A 134 1.62 -19.11 21.59
C THR A 134 2.08 -19.25 20.13
N LEU A 135 3.16 -18.60 19.76
CA LEU A 135 3.72 -18.66 18.42
C LEU A 135 4.34 -20.03 18.13
N SER A 136 4.47 -20.35 16.84
CA SER A 136 5.28 -21.51 16.44
C SER A 136 6.73 -21.38 16.93
N ASP A 137 7.40 -22.50 17.15
CA ASP A 137 8.79 -22.53 17.64
C ASP A 137 9.72 -21.65 16.78
N ALA A 138 9.53 -21.64 15.46
CA ALA A 138 10.33 -20.84 14.53
C ALA A 138 10.12 -19.33 14.73
N ASN A 139 8.88 -18.89 14.92
CA ASN A 139 8.57 -17.48 15.16
C ASN A 139 8.99 -17.04 16.56
N TYR A 140 8.82 -17.93 17.54
CA TYR A 140 9.31 -17.68 18.90
C TYR A 140 10.85 -17.49 18.93
N GLU A 141 11.59 -18.32 18.19
CA GLU A 141 13.05 -18.18 18.05
C GLU A 141 13.44 -16.83 17.43
N LEU A 142 12.68 -16.33 16.41
CA LEU A 142 12.93 -15.01 15.82
C LEU A 142 12.75 -13.90 16.86
N VAL A 143 11.67 -13.94 17.64
CA VAL A 143 11.45 -12.98 18.74
C VAL A 143 12.63 -13.00 19.71
N GLN A 144 13.05 -14.19 20.17
CA GLN A 144 14.19 -14.31 21.10
C GLN A 144 15.49 -13.73 20.53
N ARG A 145 15.74 -13.86 19.23
CA ARG A 145 16.92 -13.27 18.57
C ARG A 145 16.86 -11.74 18.57
N ILE A 146 15.69 -11.16 18.32
CA ILE A 146 15.47 -9.70 18.35
C ILE A 146 15.65 -9.19 19.78
N GLU A 147 15.10 -9.89 20.77
CA GLU A 147 15.22 -9.54 22.18
C GLU A 147 16.68 -9.69 22.68
N ALA A 148 17.41 -10.70 22.24
CA ALA A 148 18.82 -10.87 22.55
C ALA A 148 19.69 -9.73 21.98
N ALA A 149 19.25 -9.06 20.92
CA ALA A 149 19.87 -7.84 20.40
C ALA A 149 19.52 -6.57 21.20
N GLY A 150 18.67 -6.68 22.23
CA GLY A 150 18.33 -5.60 23.15
C GLY A 150 17.02 -4.87 22.83
N HIS A 151 16.19 -5.43 21.97
CA HIS A 151 14.88 -4.87 21.63
C HIS A 151 13.76 -5.59 22.38
N GLU A 152 12.79 -4.83 22.89
CA GLU A 152 11.52 -5.38 23.37
C GLU A 152 10.55 -5.51 22.18
N VAL A 153 9.99 -6.71 21.94
CA VAL A 153 9.12 -7.01 20.81
C VAL A 153 7.65 -7.07 21.23
N HIS A 154 6.80 -6.39 20.48
CA HIS A 154 5.35 -6.49 20.58
C HIS A 154 4.76 -6.85 19.25
N LEU A 155 3.85 -7.83 19.24
CA LEU A 155 3.05 -8.20 18.08
C LEU A 155 1.58 -7.89 18.36
N LEU A 156 0.94 -7.23 17.42
CA LEU A 156 -0.45 -6.82 17.52
C LEU A 156 -1.26 -7.44 16.37
N ASN A 157 -2.46 -7.93 16.69
CA ASN A 157 -3.38 -8.42 15.69
C ASN A 157 -4.22 -7.25 15.14
N ALA A 158 -3.86 -6.76 13.96
CA ALA A 158 -4.53 -5.66 13.26
C ALA A 158 -5.47 -6.15 12.13
N THR A 159 -5.91 -7.40 12.18
CA THR A 159 -6.86 -7.96 11.22
C THR A 159 -8.14 -7.14 11.22
N THR A 160 -8.55 -6.67 10.04
CA THR A 160 -9.78 -5.91 9.83
C THR A 160 -10.97 -6.83 9.56
N GLU A 161 -12.14 -6.25 9.26
CA GLU A 161 -13.35 -6.98 8.87
C GLU A 161 -13.20 -7.85 7.61
N LEU A 162 -12.13 -7.63 6.82
CA LEU A 162 -11.79 -8.47 5.68
C LEU A 162 -11.39 -9.90 6.09
N GLY A 163 -11.02 -10.11 7.37
CA GLY A 163 -10.66 -11.41 7.91
C GLY A 163 -9.34 -11.97 7.40
N ILE A 164 -8.55 -11.18 6.67
CA ILE A 164 -7.19 -11.53 6.26
C ILE A 164 -6.25 -11.16 7.41
N PRO A 165 -5.42 -12.12 7.90
CA PRO A 165 -4.51 -11.85 9.00
C PRO A 165 -3.53 -10.71 8.67
N VAL A 166 -3.56 -9.65 9.49
CA VAL A 166 -2.57 -8.55 9.46
C VAL A 166 -1.92 -8.46 10.83
N ILE A 167 -0.59 -8.53 10.84
CA ILE A 167 0.20 -8.45 12.06
C ILE A 167 1.03 -7.17 12.02
N LEU A 168 0.93 -6.38 13.08
CA LEU A 168 1.83 -5.25 13.32
C LEU A 168 2.91 -5.69 14.29
N GLY A 169 4.16 -5.52 13.89
CA GLY A 169 5.33 -5.71 14.71
C GLY A 169 5.83 -4.35 15.23
N VAL A 170 6.16 -4.28 16.51
CA VAL A 170 6.80 -3.11 17.11
C VAL A 170 7.99 -3.58 17.94
N ALA A 171 9.16 -3.02 17.68
CA ALA A 171 10.35 -3.28 18.44
C ALA A 171 10.83 -1.97 19.10
N PHE A 172 11.05 -2.01 20.43
CA PHE A 172 11.58 -0.89 21.19
C PHE A 172 13.03 -1.14 21.60
N HIS A 173 13.84 -0.10 21.56
CA HIS A 173 15.20 -0.13 22.07
C HIS A 173 15.49 1.12 22.91
N GLU A 174 15.91 0.93 24.16
CA GLU A 174 16.11 2.05 25.11
C GLU A 174 17.42 2.82 24.88
N ARG A 175 18.36 2.29 24.10
CA ARG A 175 19.72 2.85 24.00
C ARG A 175 20.06 3.27 22.57
N TYR A 176 20.47 4.53 22.44
CA TYR A 176 21.17 5.03 21.26
C TYR A 176 22.46 4.20 21.00
N PRO A 177 22.85 3.88 19.74
CA PRO A 177 22.40 4.53 18.49
C PRO A 177 21.23 3.87 17.74
N SER A 178 20.64 2.81 18.24
CA SER A 178 19.47 2.21 17.60
C SER A 178 18.27 3.16 17.60
N PRO A 179 17.39 3.10 16.60
CA PRO A 179 16.15 3.85 16.63
C PRO A 179 15.34 3.47 17.88
N PRO A 180 14.67 4.44 18.54
CA PRO A 180 13.94 4.19 19.77
C PRO A 180 12.79 3.19 19.59
N PHE A 181 12.22 3.13 18.41
CA PHE A 181 11.28 2.08 18.02
C PHE A 181 11.29 1.90 16.51
N VAL A 182 10.93 0.69 16.08
CA VAL A 182 10.71 0.29 14.69
C VAL A 182 9.32 -0.33 14.60
N VAL A 183 8.62 -0.07 13.51
CA VAL A 183 7.29 -0.64 13.24
C VAL A 183 7.33 -1.33 11.89
N SER A 184 6.73 -2.50 11.83
CA SER A 184 6.51 -3.27 10.60
C SER A 184 5.05 -3.71 10.51
N ALA A 185 4.63 -4.12 9.32
CA ALA A 185 3.33 -4.73 9.11
C ALA A 185 3.46 -5.88 8.10
N ALA A 186 2.65 -6.91 8.25
CA ALA A 186 2.56 -7.96 7.24
C ALA A 186 1.15 -8.54 7.18
N ALA A 187 0.61 -8.67 5.96
CA ALA A 187 -0.64 -9.38 5.68
C ALA A 187 -0.35 -10.70 4.96
N GLU A 188 -0.95 -11.79 5.44
CA GLU A 188 -0.82 -13.11 4.82
C GLU A 188 -2.07 -13.97 5.07
N LEU A 189 -2.31 -14.95 4.20
CA LEU A 189 -3.42 -15.90 4.39
C LEU A 189 -3.22 -16.82 5.60
N ASN A 190 -1.96 -17.07 5.96
CA ASN A 190 -1.59 -17.84 7.15
C ASN A 190 -1.04 -16.86 8.22
N PRO A 191 -1.66 -16.78 9.42
CA PRO A 191 -1.24 -15.86 10.46
C PRO A 191 0.19 -16.07 10.95
N GLU A 192 0.70 -17.31 10.99
CA GLU A 192 2.09 -17.60 11.34
C GLU A 192 3.09 -17.06 10.30
N VAL A 193 2.70 -17.07 9.02
CA VAL A 193 3.52 -16.46 7.96
C VAL A 193 3.49 -14.93 8.07
N ALA A 194 2.34 -14.34 8.41
CA ALA A 194 2.25 -12.91 8.67
C ALA A 194 3.13 -12.48 9.85
N VAL A 195 3.10 -13.24 10.95
CA VAL A 195 4.00 -13.02 12.10
C VAL A 195 5.46 -13.07 11.67
N ARG A 196 5.86 -14.13 10.93
CA ARG A 196 7.24 -14.25 10.48
C ARG A 196 7.69 -13.06 9.66
N LYS A 197 6.90 -12.65 8.66
CA LYS A 197 7.23 -11.51 7.80
C LYS A 197 7.34 -10.20 8.59
N ALA A 198 6.38 -9.95 9.50
CA ALA A 198 6.44 -8.78 10.36
C ALA A 198 7.73 -8.76 11.22
N LEU A 199 8.15 -9.92 11.77
CA LEU A 199 9.39 -10.03 12.53
C LEU A 199 10.64 -9.85 11.67
N GLU A 200 10.65 -10.42 10.45
CA GLU A 200 11.75 -10.27 9.50
C GLU A 200 11.94 -8.80 9.08
N GLU A 201 10.85 -8.06 8.88
CA GLU A 201 10.90 -6.64 8.52
C GLU A 201 11.36 -5.73 9.68
N LEU A 202 11.15 -6.12 10.94
CA LEU A 202 11.64 -5.35 12.10
C LEU A 202 13.17 -5.26 12.16
N VAL A 203 13.89 -6.17 11.47
CA VAL A 203 15.38 -6.26 11.54
C VAL A 203 16.07 -5.80 10.27
N HIS A 204 15.32 -5.31 9.29
CA HIS A 204 15.85 -4.72 8.05
C HIS A 204 15.88 -3.19 8.14
#